data_65bfa35624b96184f5349018569aab87
#
_entry.id   65bfa35624b96184f5349018569aab87
#
_cell.length_a   1.000
_cell.length_b   1.000
_cell.length_c   1.000
_cell.angle_alpha   90.00
_cell.angle_beta   90.00
_cell.angle_gamma   90.00
#
_symmetry.space_group_name_H-M   'P 1'
#
loop_
_entity.id
_entity.type
_entity.pdbx_description
1 polymer ?
#
loop_
_entity_poly.entity_id
_entity_poly.type
_entity_poly.pdbx_seq_one_letter_code
_entity_poly.pdbx_strand_id
1 'polypeptide(L)'
;MRPYCHKNAEILLLHSMKLLSASEADLIVAAQALREGKLVAFPTETVYGLGANAFDERAVARIFEAKARPTFDPLIVHIARLEDILILAEEVPENAWMLARRLWPGPLTIILPKRREVPDIVTAGLSTVAVRFPSHPVARRIIELAQIPIAAPSANPFGYLSPTTAEHVIDMLGERIDYLVDGGPCDVGVESTVIDLTGERAALLRPGGMPLERIEELIGLVDIPGQVDIPGHGELSADECLNGAKAQGMLRSKRGLERAETKGLSYPLKSPGQGLSHYAPSTPLFLFDEGSLPEAVKRKGILHPCIALAFDGHRARILRDCGLFDVVQMLSEEGDMREAAARLFSLLHDLDEAGFAAIYAERAPDAGLGRAINDRLYRASRKERVQG
;
A
#
# COMPACT_ATOMS: atom_id res chain seq x y z
N MET A 1 49.35 -35.40 11.30
CA MET A 1 49.03 -34.27 12.17
C MET A 1 48.94 -33.00 11.34
N ARG A 2 47.74 -32.51 11.05
CA ARG A 2 47.53 -31.19 10.44
C ARG A 2 46.75 -30.34 11.44
N PRO A 3 47.13 -29.08 11.71
CA PRO A 3 46.48 -28.27 12.72
C PRO A 3 45.11 -27.73 12.21
N TYR A 4 44.13 -27.82 13.07
CA TYR A 4 42.80 -27.24 12.93
C TYR A 4 42.91 -25.72 12.93
N CYS A 5 42.46 -25.11 11.81
CA CYS A 5 42.28 -23.67 11.70
C CYS A 5 41.01 -23.28 12.45
N HIS A 6 41.13 -22.57 13.58
CA HIS A 6 40.02 -21.92 14.25
C HIS A 6 39.49 -20.80 13.36
N LYS A 7 38.34 -21.02 12.70
CA LYS A 7 37.52 -19.96 12.16
C LYS A 7 36.85 -19.24 13.31
N ASN A 8 37.24 -17.99 13.50
CA ASN A 8 36.52 -17.04 14.34
C ASN A 8 35.06 -17.00 13.93
N ALA A 9 34.18 -17.53 14.79
CA ALA A 9 32.76 -17.26 14.74
C ALA A 9 32.57 -15.83 15.26
N GLU A 10 32.52 -14.84 14.37
CA GLU A 10 31.89 -13.59 14.68
C GLU A 10 30.43 -13.91 15.01
N ILE A 11 30.10 -13.78 16.29
CA ILE A 11 28.73 -13.80 16.77
C ILE A 11 28.08 -12.53 16.20
N LEU A 12 27.46 -12.65 15.03
CA LEU A 12 26.42 -11.72 14.60
C LEU A 12 25.38 -11.72 15.72
N LEU A 13 25.38 -10.70 16.55
CA LEU A 13 24.29 -10.37 17.45
C LEU A 13 23.06 -10.09 16.55
N LEU A 14 22.28 -11.14 16.29
CA LEU A 14 20.97 -11.04 15.68
C LEU A 14 20.15 -10.12 16.60
N HIS A 15 19.91 -8.90 16.15
CA HIS A 15 18.97 -8.00 16.80
C HIS A 15 17.57 -8.57 16.57
N SER A 16 17.06 -9.33 17.56
CA SER A 16 15.68 -9.78 17.50
C SER A 16 14.76 -8.57 17.70
N MET A 17 13.80 -8.39 16.81
CA MET A 17 12.71 -7.42 16.96
C MET A 17 12.06 -7.56 18.35
N LYS A 18 11.76 -6.43 18.99
CA LYS A 18 11.02 -6.41 20.26
C LYS A 18 9.54 -6.15 20.01
N LEU A 19 8.70 -7.09 20.41
CA LEU A 19 7.25 -6.92 20.42
C LEU A 19 6.84 -6.13 21.67
N LEU A 20 6.08 -5.06 21.46
CA LEU A 20 5.51 -4.17 22.45
C LEU A 20 3.99 -4.25 22.41
N SER A 21 3.33 -4.02 23.53
CA SER A 21 1.88 -3.89 23.61
C SER A 21 1.45 -2.42 23.41
N ALA A 22 0.13 -2.18 23.35
CA ALA A 22 -0.44 -0.83 23.33
C ALA A 22 -0.51 -0.18 24.75
N SER A 23 0.23 -0.69 25.75
CA SER A 23 0.30 -0.08 27.07
C SER A 23 1.07 1.25 27.04
N GLU A 24 0.71 2.21 27.89
CA GLU A 24 1.42 3.49 27.98
C GLU A 24 2.92 3.35 28.16
N ALA A 25 3.35 2.37 28.99
CA ALA A 25 4.77 2.10 29.22
C ALA A 25 5.50 1.67 27.94
N ASP A 26 4.88 0.78 27.13
CA ASP A 26 5.45 0.32 25.88
C ASP A 26 5.41 1.41 24.80
N LEU A 27 4.38 2.26 24.79
CA LEU A 27 4.32 3.40 23.87
C LEU A 27 5.41 4.45 24.18
N ILE A 28 5.77 4.65 25.45
CA ILE A 28 6.93 5.47 25.83
C ILE A 28 8.23 4.87 25.29
N VAL A 29 8.40 3.54 25.38
CA VAL A 29 9.57 2.84 24.81
C VAL A 29 9.62 3.01 23.29
N ALA A 30 8.49 2.81 22.59
CA ALA A 30 8.39 3.00 21.13
C ALA A 30 8.75 4.43 20.71
N ALA A 31 8.21 5.44 21.42
CA ALA A 31 8.50 6.85 21.17
C ALA A 31 9.97 7.20 21.40
N GLN A 32 10.58 6.66 22.46
CA GLN A 32 12.01 6.84 22.73
C GLN A 32 12.85 6.19 21.62
N ALA A 33 12.51 4.97 21.19
CA ALA A 33 13.18 4.28 20.10
C ALA A 33 13.18 5.11 18.79
N LEU A 34 12.04 5.74 18.44
CA LEU A 34 11.96 6.64 17.28
C LEU A 34 12.88 7.85 17.41
N ARG A 35 12.99 8.46 18.60
CA ARG A 35 13.94 9.56 18.85
C ARG A 35 15.41 9.13 18.71
N GLU A 36 15.70 7.87 19.02
CA GLU A 36 17.03 7.27 18.89
C GLU A 36 17.37 6.78 17.47
N GLY A 37 16.51 7.06 16.49
CA GLY A 37 16.71 6.65 15.10
C GLY A 37 16.45 5.16 14.84
N LYS A 38 15.70 4.48 15.73
CA LYS A 38 15.26 3.10 15.55
C LYS A 38 14.02 3.02 14.68
N LEU A 39 13.82 1.86 14.05
CA LEU A 39 12.62 1.54 13.29
C LEU A 39 11.55 0.94 14.20
N VAL A 40 10.36 1.55 14.19
CA VAL A 40 9.21 1.07 14.96
C VAL A 40 8.03 0.85 14.02
N ALA A 41 7.54 -0.38 13.93
CA ALA A 41 6.26 -0.65 13.29
C ALA A 41 5.12 -0.45 14.29
N PHE A 42 4.01 0.18 13.84
CA PHE A 42 2.85 0.45 14.66
C PHE A 42 1.56 0.50 13.85
N PRO A 43 0.40 0.17 14.44
CA PRO A 43 -0.88 0.24 13.77
C PRO A 43 -1.31 1.67 13.49
N THR A 44 -1.95 1.88 12.33
CA THR A 44 -2.82 3.02 12.06
C THR A 44 -4.23 2.51 11.80
N GLU A 45 -5.20 3.41 11.61
CA GLU A 45 -6.55 2.99 11.22
C GLU A 45 -6.59 2.36 9.82
N THR A 46 -5.58 2.63 8.99
CA THR A 46 -5.48 2.13 7.61
C THR A 46 -4.72 0.81 7.51
N VAL A 47 -3.42 0.84 7.74
CA VAL A 47 -2.50 -0.31 7.72
C VAL A 47 -1.39 -0.07 8.75
N TYR A 48 -0.64 -1.09 9.11
CA TYR A 48 0.57 -0.90 9.93
C TYR A 48 1.61 -0.09 9.16
N GLY A 49 2.17 0.92 9.83
CA GLY A 49 3.23 1.77 9.32
C GLY A 49 4.60 1.40 9.90
N LEU A 50 5.67 1.51 9.10
CA LEU A 50 7.05 1.40 9.55
C LEU A 50 7.62 2.80 9.77
N GLY A 51 7.71 3.22 11.02
CA GLY A 51 8.07 4.57 11.43
C GLY A 51 9.55 4.78 11.66
N ALA A 52 10.02 5.97 11.29
CA ALA A 52 11.30 6.55 11.67
C ALA A 52 11.17 8.07 11.86
N ASN A 53 12.10 8.69 12.59
CA ASN A 53 12.18 10.14 12.72
C ASN A 53 12.35 10.79 11.33
N ALA A 54 11.37 11.60 10.93
CA ALA A 54 11.35 12.21 9.58
C ALA A 54 12.50 13.21 9.35
N PHE A 55 13.12 13.75 10.41
CA PHE A 55 14.25 14.67 10.32
C PHE A 55 15.63 13.99 10.47
N ASP A 56 15.65 12.69 10.71
CA ASP A 56 16.88 11.90 10.75
C ASP A 56 17.05 11.10 9.45
N GLU A 57 17.89 11.60 8.53
CA GLU A 57 18.16 10.97 7.23
C GLU A 57 18.66 9.52 7.36
N ARG A 58 19.43 9.21 8.42
CA ARG A 58 19.95 7.87 8.66
C ARG A 58 18.83 6.92 9.09
N ALA A 59 17.94 7.39 9.97
CA ALA A 59 16.77 6.61 10.38
C ALA A 59 15.82 6.36 9.19
N VAL A 60 15.61 7.39 8.35
CA VAL A 60 14.79 7.25 7.12
C VAL A 60 15.44 6.29 6.12
N ALA A 61 16.77 6.34 5.92
CA ALA A 61 17.48 5.41 5.04
C ALA A 61 17.26 3.95 5.44
N ARG A 62 17.19 3.64 6.75
CA ARG A 62 16.90 2.29 7.25
C ARG A 62 15.50 1.80 6.86
N ILE A 63 14.49 2.70 6.69
CA ILE A 63 13.18 2.30 6.14
C ILE A 63 13.34 1.72 4.74
N PHE A 64 14.11 2.40 3.86
CA PHE A 64 14.34 1.95 2.49
C PHE A 64 15.07 0.60 2.47
N GLU A 65 16.08 0.42 3.34
CA GLU A 65 16.82 -0.84 3.47
C GLU A 65 15.90 -1.97 3.96
N ALA A 66 15.18 -1.78 5.06
CA ALA A 66 14.31 -2.80 5.64
C ALA A 66 13.23 -3.28 4.67
N LYS A 67 12.70 -2.37 3.84
CA LYS A 67 11.64 -2.64 2.87
C LYS A 67 12.17 -3.08 1.50
N ALA A 68 13.45 -3.00 1.21
CA ALA A 68 14.02 -3.05 -0.15
C ALA A 68 13.29 -2.07 -1.10
N ARG A 69 12.97 -0.86 -0.61
CA ARG A 69 12.21 0.18 -1.31
C ARG A 69 13.14 1.04 -2.14
N PRO A 70 12.79 1.36 -3.40
CA PRO A 70 13.57 2.30 -4.20
C PRO A 70 13.46 3.74 -3.66
N THR A 71 14.56 4.48 -3.69
CA THR A 71 14.66 5.84 -3.12
C THR A 71 13.88 6.91 -3.88
N PHE A 72 13.36 6.61 -5.06
CA PHE A 72 12.51 7.52 -5.84
C PHE A 72 11.02 7.49 -5.43
N ASP A 73 10.65 6.68 -4.43
CA ASP A 73 9.27 6.55 -3.96
C ASP A 73 9.14 7.25 -2.59
N PRO A 74 8.51 8.46 -2.53
CA PRO A 74 8.49 9.30 -1.34
C PRO A 74 7.74 8.66 -0.18
N LEU A 75 7.91 9.21 1.01
CA LEU A 75 7.28 8.75 2.24
C LEU A 75 6.19 9.73 2.71
N ILE A 76 5.20 9.22 3.44
CA ILE A 76 4.20 10.03 4.13
C ILE A 76 4.72 10.35 5.53
N VAL A 77 4.68 11.64 5.91
CA VAL A 77 5.05 12.10 7.24
C VAL A 77 3.79 12.23 8.11
N HIS A 78 3.83 11.56 9.26
CA HIS A 78 2.72 11.51 10.21
C HIS A 78 2.94 12.52 11.33
N ILE A 79 1.88 13.24 11.70
CA ILE A 79 1.83 14.23 12.78
C ILE A 79 0.78 13.82 13.82
N ALA A 80 0.82 14.42 15.01
CA ALA A 80 -0.14 14.16 16.08
C ALA A 80 -0.99 15.37 16.46
N ARG A 81 -0.65 16.56 15.97
CA ARG A 81 -1.40 17.79 16.16
C ARG A 81 -1.55 18.52 14.83
N LEU A 82 -2.64 19.21 14.66
CA LEU A 82 -2.95 19.93 13.42
C LEU A 82 -1.87 20.97 13.08
N GLU A 83 -1.36 21.64 14.10
CA GLU A 83 -0.38 22.71 13.98
C GLU A 83 0.99 22.19 13.51
N ASP A 84 1.28 20.89 13.71
CA ASP A 84 2.54 20.28 13.29
C ASP A 84 2.71 20.28 11.76
N ILE A 85 1.64 20.52 10.98
CA ILE A 85 1.70 20.73 9.53
C ILE A 85 2.67 21.89 9.17
N LEU A 86 2.74 22.94 10.02
CA LEU A 86 3.54 24.15 9.79
C LEU A 86 5.05 23.91 9.91
N ILE A 87 5.48 22.80 10.55
CA ILE A 87 6.92 22.46 10.60
C ILE A 87 7.36 21.63 9.38
N LEU A 88 6.41 21.17 8.56
CA LEU A 88 6.66 20.35 7.37
C LEU A 88 6.39 21.11 6.08
N ALA A 89 5.34 21.93 6.05
CA ALA A 89 4.89 22.67 4.87
C ALA A 89 5.33 24.14 4.92
N GLU A 90 5.82 24.65 3.79
CA GLU A 90 6.17 26.05 3.61
C GLU A 90 4.91 26.93 3.52
N GLU A 91 3.91 26.42 2.82
CA GLU A 91 2.61 27.05 2.62
C GLU A 91 1.49 26.02 2.81
N VAL A 92 0.41 26.43 3.46
CA VAL A 92 -0.79 25.62 3.69
C VAL A 92 -2.00 26.39 3.15
N PRO A 93 -2.48 26.05 1.94
CA PRO A 93 -3.61 26.74 1.32
C PRO A 93 -4.92 26.53 2.12
N GLU A 94 -5.90 27.39 1.95
CA GLU A 94 -7.18 27.34 2.70
C GLU A 94 -7.90 25.98 2.51
N ASN A 95 -7.87 25.42 1.30
CA ASN A 95 -8.43 24.09 1.05
C ASN A 95 -7.74 22.99 1.90
N ALA A 96 -6.43 23.10 2.12
CA ALA A 96 -5.71 22.16 2.99
C ALA A 96 -6.16 22.31 4.45
N TRP A 97 -6.29 23.54 4.95
CA TRP A 97 -6.83 23.78 6.28
C TRP A 97 -8.27 23.31 6.43
N MET A 98 -9.10 23.50 5.42
CA MET A 98 -10.50 23.03 5.41
C MET A 98 -10.55 21.51 5.52
N LEU A 99 -9.81 20.79 4.67
CA LEU A 99 -9.74 19.34 4.71
C LEU A 99 -9.17 18.84 6.04
N ALA A 100 -8.06 19.43 6.50
CA ALA A 100 -7.40 19.05 7.74
C ALA A 100 -8.32 19.21 8.96
N ARG A 101 -9.00 20.33 9.11
CA ARG A 101 -9.93 20.59 10.23
C ARG A 101 -11.18 19.71 10.23
N ARG A 102 -11.60 19.20 9.06
CA ARG A 102 -12.85 18.42 8.92
C ARG A 102 -12.62 16.92 8.84
N LEU A 103 -11.48 16.48 8.31
CA LEU A 103 -11.21 15.08 8.00
C LEU A 103 -10.03 14.49 8.78
N TRP A 104 -9.24 15.30 9.48
CA TRP A 104 -8.22 14.85 10.42
C TRP A 104 -8.69 14.93 11.88
N PRO A 105 -8.25 13.99 12.72
CA PRO A 105 -7.43 12.82 12.40
C PRO A 105 -8.20 11.79 11.56
N GLY A 106 -7.52 11.19 10.55
CA GLY A 106 -8.18 10.26 9.63
C GLY A 106 -7.34 9.76 8.47
N PRO A 107 -7.95 8.96 7.58
CA PRO A 107 -7.26 8.26 6.49
C PRO A 107 -7.08 9.16 5.24
N LEU A 108 -6.68 10.41 5.44
CA LEU A 108 -6.39 11.40 4.41
C LEU A 108 -4.94 11.86 4.50
N THR A 109 -4.24 11.86 3.38
CA THR A 109 -2.90 12.44 3.20
C THR A 109 -3.00 13.63 2.27
N ILE A 110 -2.40 14.75 2.66
CA ILE A 110 -2.37 16.00 1.89
C ILE A 110 -0.93 16.26 1.44
N ILE A 111 -0.73 16.52 0.14
CA ILE A 111 0.57 16.92 -0.41
C ILE A 111 0.60 18.45 -0.47
N LEU A 112 1.71 19.00 0.06
CA LEU A 112 1.93 20.44 0.21
C LEU A 112 3.36 20.81 -0.22
N PRO A 113 3.66 22.07 -0.54
CA PRO A 113 5.02 22.56 -0.69
C PRO A 113 5.82 22.30 0.59
N LYS A 114 6.98 21.64 0.48
CA LYS A 114 7.77 21.27 1.66
C LYS A 114 8.62 22.43 2.17
N ARG A 115 8.81 22.50 3.46
CA ARG A 115 9.89 23.30 4.04
C ARG A 115 11.23 22.67 3.73
N ARG A 116 12.25 23.49 3.60
CA ARG A 116 13.61 23.05 3.26
C ARG A 116 14.27 22.18 4.35
N GLU A 117 13.76 22.27 5.59
CA GLU A 117 14.19 21.45 6.72
C GLU A 117 13.77 19.98 6.59
N VAL A 118 12.76 19.67 5.75
CA VAL A 118 12.36 18.29 5.48
C VAL A 118 13.40 17.64 4.56
N PRO A 119 14.08 16.57 4.99
CA PRO A 119 15.14 15.93 4.22
C PRO A 119 14.67 15.41 2.86
N ASP A 120 15.52 15.54 1.84
CA ASP A 120 15.21 15.10 0.48
C ASP A 120 14.94 13.59 0.37
N ILE A 121 15.57 12.78 1.22
CA ILE A 121 15.31 11.34 1.26
C ILE A 121 13.86 11.00 1.63
N VAL A 122 13.18 11.84 2.43
CA VAL A 122 11.75 11.66 2.78
C VAL A 122 10.86 11.89 1.57
N THR A 123 11.21 12.85 0.75
CA THR A 123 10.39 13.33 -0.37
C THR A 123 10.88 12.83 -1.73
N ALA A 124 11.87 11.93 -1.75
CA ALA A 124 12.51 11.47 -3.00
C ALA A 124 13.06 12.63 -3.87
N GLY A 125 13.52 13.72 -3.22
CA GLY A 125 14.02 14.92 -3.88
C GLY A 125 12.95 15.87 -4.42
N LEU A 126 11.66 15.59 -4.17
CA LEU A 126 10.56 16.49 -4.56
C LEU A 126 10.52 17.75 -3.69
N SER A 127 10.00 18.84 -4.27
CA SER A 127 9.71 20.09 -3.56
C SER A 127 8.42 20.05 -2.74
N THR A 128 7.83 18.87 -2.57
CA THR A 128 6.56 18.64 -1.89
C THR A 128 6.71 17.61 -0.78
N VAL A 129 5.86 17.67 0.24
CA VAL A 129 5.78 16.71 1.33
C VAL A 129 4.35 16.20 1.49
N ALA A 130 4.20 14.90 1.69
CA ALA A 130 2.93 14.25 1.99
C ALA A 130 2.75 14.19 3.51
N VAL A 131 1.71 14.81 4.04
CA VAL A 131 1.42 14.92 5.48
C VAL A 131 0.12 14.22 5.83
N ARG A 132 0.10 13.51 6.94
CA ARG A 132 -1.08 12.85 7.47
C ARG A 132 -1.18 12.96 8.98
N PHE A 133 -2.40 13.10 9.49
CA PHE A 133 -2.71 12.98 10.92
C PHE A 133 -3.59 11.73 11.12
N PRO A 134 -3.03 10.56 11.52
CA PRO A 134 -3.77 9.32 11.65
C PRO A 134 -4.76 9.37 12.81
N SER A 135 -5.86 8.63 12.73
CA SER A 135 -6.88 8.57 13.79
C SER A 135 -6.62 7.48 14.84
N HIS A 136 -5.80 6.49 14.55
CA HIS A 136 -5.55 5.37 15.45
C HIS A 136 -4.91 5.83 16.77
N PRO A 137 -5.46 5.47 17.94
CA PRO A 137 -4.98 5.98 19.23
C PRO A 137 -3.52 5.64 19.53
N VAL A 138 -3.06 4.43 19.17
CA VAL A 138 -1.66 4.01 19.33
C VAL A 138 -0.72 4.87 18.50
N ALA A 139 -1.00 5.07 17.20
CA ALA A 139 -0.18 5.90 16.32
C ALA A 139 -0.08 7.33 16.85
N ARG A 140 -1.24 7.94 17.19
CA ARG A 140 -1.28 9.28 17.75
C ARG A 140 -0.46 9.40 19.02
N ARG A 141 -0.65 8.46 19.97
CA ARG A 141 0.05 8.51 21.25
C ARG A 141 1.56 8.35 21.11
N ILE A 142 2.03 7.46 20.23
CA ILE A 142 3.46 7.31 19.92
C ILE A 142 4.04 8.63 19.37
N ILE A 143 3.36 9.27 18.39
CA ILE A 143 3.84 10.51 17.78
C ILE A 143 3.82 11.66 18.80
N GLU A 144 2.76 11.77 19.63
CA GLU A 144 2.67 12.74 20.73
C GLU A 144 3.83 12.58 21.71
N LEU A 145 4.12 11.36 22.16
CA LEU A 145 5.22 11.06 23.08
C LEU A 145 6.58 11.27 22.44
N ALA A 146 6.73 10.97 21.16
CA ALA A 146 7.98 11.19 20.43
C ALA A 146 8.28 12.68 20.23
N GLN A 147 7.27 13.53 20.11
CA GLN A 147 7.37 14.97 19.85
C GLN A 147 8.16 15.31 18.57
N ILE A 148 8.15 14.40 17.61
CA ILE A 148 8.77 14.54 16.29
C ILE A 148 7.81 14.03 15.21
N PRO A 149 7.81 14.58 13.98
CA PRO A 149 7.11 13.98 12.86
C PRO A 149 7.74 12.64 12.48
N ILE A 150 6.90 11.69 12.11
CA ILE A 150 7.32 10.31 11.80
C ILE A 150 7.09 10.01 10.32
N ALA A 151 8.16 9.74 9.56
CA ALA A 151 8.05 9.18 8.23
C ALA A 151 7.64 7.71 8.36
N ALA A 152 6.47 7.33 7.80
CA ALA A 152 5.97 5.96 7.92
C ALA A 152 5.24 5.48 6.67
N PRO A 153 5.89 4.75 5.77
CA PRO A 153 5.22 3.91 4.77
C PRO A 153 4.60 2.68 5.44
N SER A 154 3.81 1.89 4.70
CA SER A 154 3.30 0.59 5.17
C SER A 154 4.45 -0.35 5.60
N ALA A 155 4.22 -1.20 6.62
CA ALA A 155 5.26 -2.05 7.22
C ALA A 155 5.40 -3.41 6.51
N ASN A 156 5.63 -3.42 5.18
CA ASN A 156 5.83 -4.58 4.32
C ASN A 156 7.03 -4.38 3.38
N PRO A 157 7.63 -5.43 2.79
CA PRO A 157 8.56 -5.29 1.68
C PRO A 157 7.91 -4.54 0.50
N PHE A 158 8.72 -3.81 -0.27
CA PHE A 158 8.21 -3.02 -1.39
C PHE A 158 7.47 -3.89 -2.41
N GLY A 159 6.28 -3.44 -2.83
CA GLY A 159 5.44 -4.12 -3.83
C GLY A 159 4.55 -5.24 -3.28
N TYR A 160 4.76 -5.71 -2.05
CA TYR A 160 3.93 -6.73 -1.41
C TYR A 160 2.64 -6.17 -0.82
N LEU A 161 1.77 -7.08 -0.32
CA LEU A 161 0.54 -6.75 0.39
C LEU A 161 0.82 -5.89 1.63
N SER A 162 -0.03 -4.90 1.90
CA SER A 162 0.10 -4.10 3.11
C SER A 162 -0.36 -4.86 4.35
N PRO A 163 0.34 -4.74 5.50
CA PRO A 163 -0.02 -5.41 6.73
C PRO A 163 -1.18 -4.73 7.44
N THR A 164 -2.17 -5.49 7.87
CA THR A 164 -3.32 -5.03 8.67
C THR A 164 -3.34 -5.57 10.08
N THR A 165 -2.41 -6.47 10.43
CA THR A 165 -2.19 -7.01 11.78
C THR A 165 -0.70 -7.03 12.13
N ALA A 166 -0.38 -7.23 13.40
CA ALA A 166 1.00 -7.37 13.87
C ALA A 166 1.67 -8.62 13.30
N GLU A 167 0.93 -9.72 13.17
CA GLU A 167 1.40 -10.99 12.59
C GLU A 167 1.91 -10.77 11.17
N HIS A 168 1.16 -10.06 10.32
CA HIS A 168 1.61 -9.74 8.96
C HIS A 168 2.95 -9.00 8.94
N VAL A 169 3.19 -8.10 9.91
CA VAL A 169 4.48 -7.39 10.02
C VAL A 169 5.60 -8.34 10.43
N ILE A 170 5.34 -9.25 11.40
CA ILE A 170 6.30 -10.25 11.87
C ILE A 170 6.75 -11.13 10.70
N ASP A 171 5.81 -11.66 9.93
CA ASP A 171 6.07 -12.58 8.83
C ASP A 171 6.86 -11.91 7.69
N MET A 172 6.60 -10.63 7.44
CA MET A 172 7.20 -9.93 6.31
C MET A 172 8.50 -9.18 6.63
N LEU A 173 8.59 -8.53 7.78
CA LEU A 173 9.73 -7.68 8.13
C LEU A 173 10.51 -8.16 9.36
N GLY A 174 9.90 -8.90 10.28
CA GLY A 174 10.50 -9.52 11.46
C GLY A 174 11.82 -8.90 11.92
N GLU A 175 12.93 -9.58 11.64
CA GLU A 175 14.27 -9.20 12.08
C GLU A 175 14.86 -7.93 11.43
N ARG A 176 14.16 -7.33 10.43
CA ARG A 176 14.62 -6.11 9.74
C ARG A 176 14.28 -4.82 10.47
N ILE A 177 13.47 -4.91 11.53
CA ILE A 177 12.99 -3.77 12.31
C ILE A 177 13.35 -3.93 13.79
N ASP A 178 13.42 -2.81 14.53
CA ASP A 178 13.85 -2.87 15.94
C ASP A 178 12.66 -3.18 16.87
N TYR A 179 11.49 -2.59 16.61
CA TYR A 179 10.30 -2.71 17.46
C TYR A 179 9.03 -2.87 16.64
N LEU A 180 8.07 -3.60 17.18
CA LEU A 180 6.70 -3.70 16.70
C LEU A 180 5.75 -3.46 17.86
N VAL A 181 4.83 -2.52 17.71
CA VAL A 181 3.74 -2.30 18.66
C VAL A 181 2.49 -3.02 18.15
N ASP A 182 2.03 -4.03 18.90
CA ASP A 182 0.75 -4.67 18.62
C ASP A 182 -0.37 -3.85 19.24
N GLY A 183 -1.22 -3.28 18.38
CA GLY A 183 -2.43 -2.55 18.78
C GLY A 183 -3.69 -3.11 18.15
N GLY A 184 -3.64 -4.37 17.70
CA GLY A 184 -4.74 -5.07 17.06
C GLY A 184 -4.87 -4.79 15.56
N PRO A 185 -5.93 -5.31 14.92
CA PRO A 185 -6.17 -5.15 13.49
C PRO A 185 -6.54 -3.70 13.11
N CYS A 186 -6.26 -3.33 11.86
CA CYS A 186 -6.61 -2.02 11.32
C CYS A 186 -8.08 -1.97 10.87
N ASP A 187 -8.81 -0.91 11.25
CA ASP A 187 -10.26 -0.78 11.01
C ASP A 187 -10.64 -0.50 9.54
N VAL A 188 -9.76 0.20 8.78
CA VAL A 188 -10.03 0.63 7.39
C VAL A 188 -9.47 -0.35 6.37
N GLY A 189 -8.31 -0.96 6.64
CA GLY A 189 -7.72 -2.04 5.87
C GLY A 189 -7.13 -1.66 4.50
N VAL A 190 -7.29 -0.42 4.05
CA VAL A 190 -6.65 0.13 2.84
C VAL A 190 -5.95 1.43 3.19
N GLU A 191 -4.89 1.81 2.46
CA GLU A 191 -4.10 3.00 2.77
C GLU A 191 -4.92 4.29 2.67
N SER A 192 -4.34 5.38 3.15
CA SER A 192 -4.93 6.73 3.08
C SER A 192 -5.17 7.18 1.65
N THR A 193 -6.21 7.96 1.44
CA THR A 193 -6.41 8.76 0.23
C THR A 193 -5.35 9.85 0.16
N VAL A 194 -4.78 10.07 -1.02
CA VAL A 194 -3.73 11.08 -1.24
C VAL A 194 -4.24 12.16 -2.18
N ILE A 195 -4.31 13.41 -1.68
CA ILE A 195 -4.71 14.60 -2.42
C ILE A 195 -3.50 15.53 -2.58
N ASP A 196 -3.23 15.94 -3.82
CA ASP A 196 -2.23 16.97 -4.13
C ASP A 196 -2.92 18.33 -4.21
N LEU A 197 -2.48 19.26 -3.34
CA LEU A 197 -2.97 20.63 -3.29
C LEU A 197 -1.90 21.66 -3.71
N THR A 198 -0.86 21.23 -4.40
CA THR A 198 0.25 22.09 -4.86
C THR A 198 0.00 22.74 -6.23
N GLY A 199 -1.03 22.29 -6.97
CA GLY A 199 -1.44 22.84 -8.25
C GLY A 199 -2.58 23.85 -8.12
N GLU A 200 -3.03 24.43 -9.24
CA GLU A 200 -4.18 25.33 -9.31
C GLU A 200 -5.49 24.62 -8.91
N ARG A 201 -5.57 23.31 -9.18
CA ARG A 201 -6.71 22.45 -8.81
C ARG A 201 -6.22 21.29 -7.96
N ALA A 202 -7.07 20.87 -7.04
CA ALA A 202 -6.83 19.67 -6.24
C ALA A 202 -6.81 18.42 -7.13
N ALA A 203 -5.88 17.50 -6.88
CA ALA A 203 -5.76 16.27 -7.66
C ALA A 203 -5.72 15.02 -6.75
N LEU A 204 -6.55 14.00 -7.07
CA LEU A 204 -6.53 12.69 -6.42
C LEU A 204 -5.37 11.86 -6.99
N LEU A 205 -4.32 11.64 -6.21
CA LEU A 205 -3.19 10.82 -6.65
C LEU A 205 -3.34 9.34 -6.29
N ARG A 206 -4.10 9.03 -5.24
CA ARG A 206 -4.37 7.66 -4.81
C ARG A 206 -5.71 7.60 -4.09
N PRO A 207 -6.70 6.85 -4.58
CA PRO A 207 -7.90 6.54 -3.81
C PRO A 207 -7.53 5.68 -2.58
N GLY A 208 -8.22 5.88 -1.46
CA GLY A 208 -7.90 5.22 -0.20
C GLY A 208 -9.06 5.29 0.80
N GLY A 209 -8.73 5.23 2.10
CA GLY A 209 -9.70 5.15 3.19
C GLY A 209 -10.64 6.34 3.34
N MET A 210 -10.29 7.53 2.80
CA MET A 210 -11.18 8.68 2.72
C MET A 210 -11.89 8.69 1.36
N PRO A 211 -13.23 8.54 1.29
CA PRO A 211 -13.97 8.63 0.03
C PRO A 211 -13.76 9.98 -0.66
N LEU A 212 -13.61 9.96 -2.00
CA LEU A 212 -13.42 11.16 -2.82
C LEU A 212 -14.60 12.13 -2.66
N GLU A 213 -15.81 11.59 -2.60
CA GLU A 213 -17.04 12.35 -2.45
C GLU A 213 -17.02 13.24 -1.20
N ARG A 214 -16.44 12.74 -0.09
CA ARG A 214 -16.30 13.53 1.16
C ARG A 214 -15.30 14.67 1.03
N ILE A 215 -14.31 14.54 0.16
CA ILE A 215 -13.35 15.59 -0.15
C ILE A 215 -13.99 16.64 -1.03
N GLU A 216 -14.69 16.21 -2.09
CA GLU A 216 -15.37 17.09 -3.04
C GLU A 216 -16.51 17.89 -2.41
N GLU A 217 -17.20 17.35 -1.40
CA GLU A 217 -18.20 18.10 -0.60
C GLU A 217 -17.59 19.32 0.09
N LEU A 218 -16.29 19.31 0.40
CA LEU A 218 -15.62 20.38 1.13
C LEU A 218 -14.92 21.39 0.23
N ILE A 219 -14.23 20.91 -0.81
CA ILE A 219 -13.36 21.76 -1.65
C ILE A 219 -13.77 21.84 -3.13
N GLY A 220 -14.91 21.24 -3.50
CA GLY A 220 -15.37 21.14 -4.89
C GLY A 220 -14.65 20.04 -5.69
N LEU A 221 -14.81 20.09 -7.00
CA LEU A 221 -14.30 19.05 -7.90
C LEU A 221 -12.80 18.84 -7.81
N VAL A 222 -12.41 17.58 -7.77
CA VAL A 222 -11.02 17.13 -7.70
C VAL A 222 -10.64 16.43 -9.01
N ASP A 223 -9.52 16.83 -9.61
CA ASP A 223 -9.00 16.20 -10.79
C ASP A 223 -8.48 14.80 -10.46
N ILE A 224 -8.66 13.85 -11.38
CA ILE A 224 -8.11 12.50 -11.28
C ILE A 224 -7.08 12.34 -12.40
N PRO A 225 -5.80 12.73 -12.19
CA PRO A 225 -4.78 12.67 -13.22
C PRO A 225 -4.47 11.21 -13.56
N GLY A 226 -4.45 10.92 -14.86
CA GLY A 226 -4.11 9.57 -15.32
C GLY A 226 -5.08 8.53 -14.75
N GLN A 227 -6.37 8.80 -14.78
CA GLN A 227 -7.25 7.69 -15.09
C GLN A 227 -6.63 7.09 -16.37
N VAL A 228 -5.68 6.15 -16.17
CA VAL A 228 -5.63 5.01 -17.06
C VAL A 228 -7.09 4.63 -17.09
N ASP A 229 -7.76 4.84 -18.25
CA ASP A 229 -9.10 4.35 -18.42
C ASP A 229 -9.07 2.94 -17.87
N ILE A 230 -9.51 2.80 -16.61
CA ILE A 230 -9.86 1.50 -16.08
C ILE A 230 -11.10 1.25 -16.92
N PRO A 231 -11.02 0.40 -17.98
CA PRO A 231 -12.12 0.29 -18.91
C PRO A 231 -13.33 -0.13 -18.11
N GLY A 232 -14.14 0.82 -17.72
CA GLY A 232 -15.33 0.65 -16.92
C GLY A 232 -16.59 0.74 -17.77
N HIS A 233 -16.50 0.95 -19.07
CA HIS A 233 -17.61 0.97 -20.02
C HIS A 233 -17.19 0.66 -21.46
N GLY A 234 -16.11 -0.05 -21.68
CA GLY A 234 -15.71 -0.58 -22.96
C GLY A 234 -15.14 -1.98 -22.76
N GLU A 235 -15.66 -2.95 -23.46
CA GLU A 235 -15.24 -4.34 -23.44
C GLU A 235 -13.70 -4.46 -23.45
N LEU A 236 -13.07 -4.71 -22.29
CA LEU A 236 -11.81 -5.39 -22.28
C LEU A 236 -12.09 -6.75 -22.91
N SER A 237 -11.70 -6.89 -24.17
CA SER A 237 -11.78 -8.19 -24.80
C SER A 237 -11.01 -9.16 -23.93
N ALA A 238 -11.58 -10.36 -23.73
CA ALA A 238 -10.94 -11.45 -23.04
C ALA A 238 -9.49 -11.72 -23.49
N ASP A 239 -9.06 -11.10 -24.59
CA ASP A 239 -7.73 -11.14 -25.17
C ASP A 239 -6.69 -10.29 -24.42
N GLU A 240 -7.05 -9.18 -23.78
CA GLU A 240 -6.08 -8.33 -23.09
C GLU A 240 -5.70 -8.86 -21.68
N CYS A 241 -6.63 -9.50 -20.97
CA CYS A 241 -6.33 -10.11 -19.67
C CYS A 241 -5.42 -11.34 -19.78
N LEU A 242 -5.39 -12.02 -20.93
CA LEU A 242 -4.62 -13.25 -21.16
C LEU A 242 -3.45 -13.06 -22.15
N ASN A 243 -3.39 -11.96 -22.90
CA ASN A 243 -2.28 -11.67 -23.80
C ASN A 243 -0.99 -11.23 -23.11
N GLY A 244 -1.02 -10.91 -21.81
CA GLY A 244 0.19 -10.85 -20.98
C GLY A 244 0.99 -12.16 -20.97
N ALA A 245 0.35 -13.30 -21.30
CA ALA A 245 1.00 -14.62 -21.33
C ALA A 245 1.46 -15.04 -22.73
N LYS A 246 1.01 -14.42 -23.82
CA LYS A 246 1.32 -14.82 -25.20
C LYS A 246 2.16 -13.85 -26.01
N ALA A 247 2.41 -12.64 -25.55
CA ALA A 247 3.22 -11.65 -26.27
C ALA A 247 4.71 -12.01 -26.40
N GLN A 248 5.18 -13.08 -25.76
CA GLN A 248 6.58 -13.54 -25.84
C GLN A 248 6.87 -14.61 -26.90
N GLY A 249 5.86 -15.10 -27.62
CA GLY A 249 6.04 -16.18 -28.62
C GLY A 249 6.24 -15.74 -30.07
N MET A 250 6.05 -14.46 -30.42
CA MET A 250 5.90 -14.05 -31.81
C MET A 250 6.80 -12.90 -32.30
N LEU A 251 7.98 -12.73 -31.71
CA LEU A 251 9.03 -11.81 -32.18
C LEU A 251 10.32 -12.55 -32.56
N ARG A 252 10.19 -13.50 -33.51
CA ARG A 252 11.31 -13.92 -34.36
C ARG A 252 10.89 -13.79 -35.82
N SER A 253 11.03 -12.64 -36.36
CA SER A 253 11.56 -12.27 -37.68
C SER A 253 11.01 -10.91 -38.13
N LYS A 254 11.84 -9.89 -38.08
CA LYS A 254 12.19 -9.00 -39.18
C LYS A 254 13.10 -7.91 -38.67
N ARG A 255 14.20 -7.77 -39.38
CA ARG A 255 15.27 -6.81 -39.17
C ARG A 255 14.75 -5.38 -39.08
N GLY A 256 15.31 -4.62 -38.14
CA GLY A 256 15.33 -3.16 -38.17
C GLY A 256 14.19 -2.49 -37.40
N LEU A 257 14.26 -2.50 -36.07
CA LEU A 257 13.79 -1.39 -35.26
C LEU A 257 14.70 -1.35 -34.00
N GLU A 258 15.25 -0.17 -33.81
CA GLU A 258 16.17 0.18 -32.75
C GLU A 258 15.64 -0.21 -31.38
N ARG A 259 16.57 -0.61 -30.50
CA ARG A 259 16.38 -0.82 -29.09
C ARG A 259 15.53 0.29 -28.47
N ALA A 260 14.23 0.03 -28.28
CA ALA A 260 13.48 0.68 -27.24
C ALA A 260 14.00 0.11 -25.93
N GLU A 261 15.07 0.71 -25.39
CA GLU A 261 15.44 0.55 -24.00
C GLU A 261 14.18 0.85 -23.19
N THR A 262 13.71 -0.12 -22.41
CA THR A 262 12.79 0.10 -21.30
C THR A 262 13.52 1.01 -20.32
N LYS A 263 13.46 2.34 -20.58
CA LYS A 263 13.81 3.35 -19.59
C LYS A 263 12.79 3.17 -18.47
N GLY A 264 13.22 2.49 -17.41
CA GLY A 264 12.53 2.53 -16.13
C GLY A 264 12.19 3.98 -15.83
N LEU A 265 10.98 4.22 -15.31
CA LEU A 265 10.51 5.53 -14.87
C LEU A 265 11.59 6.17 -13.99
N SER A 266 12.35 7.14 -14.56
CA SER A 266 13.43 7.84 -13.89
C SER A 266 12.95 9.12 -13.18
N TYR A 267 11.63 9.33 -13.09
CA TYR A 267 11.05 10.48 -12.41
C TYR A 267 10.46 10.06 -11.06
N PRO A 268 10.72 10.83 -9.99
CA PRO A 268 10.13 10.55 -8.68
C PRO A 268 8.60 10.60 -8.77
N LEU A 269 7.96 9.59 -8.18
CA LEU A 269 6.50 9.53 -8.04
C LEU A 269 6.07 10.63 -7.06
N LYS A 270 4.96 11.32 -7.31
CA LYS A 270 4.46 12.37 -6.40
C LYS A 270 3.93 11.82 -5.07
N SER A 271 3.53 10.54 -5.02
CA SER A 271 3.07 9.89 -3.79
C SER A 271 3.38 8.40 -3.78
N PRO A 272 3.44 7.77 -2.58
CA PRO A 272 3.58 6.32 -2.45
C PRO A 272 2.43 5.57 -3.11
N GLY A 273 2.72 4.38 -3.68
CA GLY A 273 1.71 3.50 -4.27
C GLY A 273 1.19 3.92 -5.64
N GLN A 274 1.84 4.86 -6.34
CA GLN A 274 1.52 5.21 -7.73
C GLN A 274 2.15 4.24 -8.74
N GLY A 275 3.06 3.35 -8.33
CA GLY A 275 3.68 2.35 -9.21
C GLY A 275 2.63 1.45 -9.87
N LEU A 276 2.87 1.07 -11.14
CA LEU A 276 1.96 0.21 -11.91
C LEU A 276 1.78 -1.18 -11.27
N SER A 277 2.82 -1.74 -10.65
CA SER A 277 2.78 -2.99 -9.89
C SER A 277 3.04 -2.70 -8.42
N HIS A 278 2.05 -2.92 -7.57
CA HIS A 278 2.12 -2.73 -6.12
C HIS A 278 1.04 -3.59 -5.46
N TYR A 279 1.15 -3.86 -4.15
CA TYR A 279 0.16 -4.63 -3.37
C TYR A 279 -0.04 -6.07 -3.88
N ALA A 280 0.98 -6.66 -4.52
CA ALA A 280 0.82 -7.92 -5.20
C ALA A 280 1.17 -9.11 -4.30
N PRO A 281 0.26 -10.11 -4.13
CA PRO A 281 0.58 -11.39 -3.52
C PRO A 281 1.61 -12.15 -4.35
N SER A 282 2.21 -13.19 -3.80
CA SER A 282 3.08 -14.11 -4.52
C SER A 282 2.28 -14.93 -5.52
N THR A 283 1.09 -15.36 -5.12
CA THR A 283 0.12 -16.06 -5.96
C THR A 283 -0.41 -15.13 -7.07
N PRO A 284 -0.42 -15.54 -8.34
CA PRO A 284 -0.96 -14.75 -9.44
C PRO A 284 -2.40 -14.32 -9.19
N LEU A 285 -2.68 -13.02 -9.30
CA LEU A 285 -4.02 -12.46 -9.16
C LEU A 285 -4.53 -11.97 -10.51
N PHE A 286 -5.76 -12.35 -10.83
CA PHE A 286 -6.49 -11.94 -12.04
C PHE A 286 -7.75 -11.19 -11.64
N LEU A 287 -7.94 -9.99 -12.21
CA LEU A 287 -9.09 -9.13 -11.93
C LEU A 287 -10.15 -9.29 -13.03
N PHE A 288 -11.42 -9.31 -12.64
CA PHE A 288 -12.54 -9.40 -13.57
C PHE A 288 -13.73 -8.52 -13.17
N ASP A 289 -14.53 -8.14 -14.16
CA ASP A 289 -15.74 -7.35 -13.95
C ASP A 289 -16.95 -8.25 -13.68
N GLU A 290 -17.95 -7.70 -13.02
CA GLU A 290 -19.21 -8.36 -12.74
C GLU A 290 -19.82 -8.99 -14.01
N GLY A 291 -20.16 -10.27 -13.93
CA GLY A 291 -20.77 -11.03 -15.02
C GLY A 291 -19.85 -11.43 -16.18
N SER A 292 -18.62 -10.94 -16.25
CA SER A 292 -17.72 -11.20 -17.39
C SER A 292 -16.93 -12.51 -17.28
N LEU A 293 -16.60 -12.93 -16.08
CA LEU A 293 -15.65 -14.03 -15.84
C LEU A 293 -16.11 -15.40 -16.34
N PRO A 294 -17.36 -15.86 -16.10
CA PRO A 294 -17.76 -17.20 -16.49
C PRO A 294 -17.50 -17.53 -17.97
N GLU A 295 -17.72 -16.57 -18.84
CA GLU A 295 -17.53 -16.76 -20.28
C GLU A 295 -16.04 -16.66 -20.69
N ALA A 296 -15.30 -15.70 -20.13
CA ALA A 296 -13.89 -15.52 -20.44
C ALA A 296 -13.06 -16.73 -20.02
N VAL A 297 -13.35 -17.27 -18.84
CA VAL A 297 -12.64 -18.41 -18.26
C VAL A 297 -12.99 -19.72 -18.96
N LYS A 298 -14.26 -19.95 -19.31
CA LYS A 298 -14.68 -21.12 -20.10
C LYS A 298 -13.93 -21.22 -21.44
N ARG A 299 -13.57 -20.09 -22.05
CA ARG A 299 -12.85 -20.06 -23.33
C ARG A 299 -11.37 -20.32 -23.25
N LYS A 300 -10.68 -19.99 -22.13
CA LYS A 300 -9.21 -19.98 -22.06
C LYS A 300 -8.61 -20.93 -21.01
N GLY A 301 -9.43 -21.52 -20.17
CA GLY A 301 -9.02 -22.39 -19.07
C GLY A 301 -8.63 -21.62 -17.82
N ILE A 302 -8.80 -22.25 -16.67
CA ILE A 302 -8.42 -21.75 -15.34
C ILE A 302 -7.18 -22.48 -14.86
N LEU A 303 -6.32 -21.78 -14.11
CA LEU A 303 -5.21 -22.41 -13.40
C LEU A 303 -5.75 -23.02 -12.10
N HIS A 304 -5.57 -24.32 -11.88
CA HIS A 304 -6.00 -25.03 -10.68
C HIS A 304 -4.80 -25.50 -9.85
N PRO A 305 -4.94 -25.61 -8.50
CA PRO A 305 -6.10 -25.20 -7.72
C PRO A 305 -6.27 -23.68 -7.68
N CYS A 306 -7.50 -23.19 -7.75
CA CYS A 306 -7.77 -21.77 -7.81
C CYS A 306 -8.89 -21.33 -6.86
N ILE A 307 -8.88 -20.04 -6.53
CA ILE A 307 -9.89 -19.42 -5.69
C ILE A 307 -10.49 -18.19 -6.37
N ALA A 308 -11.80 -18.03 -6.25
CA ALA A 308 -12.48 -16.79 -6.58
C ALA A 308 -12.72 -15.95 -5.32
N LEU A 309 -12.45 -14.64 -5.43
CA LEU A 309 -12.75 -13.64 -4.43
C LEU A 309 -13.90 -12.77 -4.94
N ALA A 310 -15.09 -13.01 -4.43
CA ALA A 310 -16.29 -12.23 -4.72
C ALA A 310 -16.34 -10.96 -3.86
N PHE A 311 -17.08 -9.93 -4.32
CA PHE A 311 -17.33 -8.77 -3.51
C PHE A 311 -18.29 -9.06 -2.35
N ASP A 312 -19.42 -9.71 -2.63
CA ASP A 312 -20.47 -9.99 -1.64
C ASP A 312 -21.01 -11.44 -1.70
N GLY A 313 -21.91 -11.77 -0.76
CA GLY A 313 -22.51 -13.10 -0.62
C GLY A 313 -23.40 -13.49 -1.81
N HIS A 314 -24.06 -12.55 -2.48
CA HIS A 314 -24.83 -12.82 -3.68
C HIS A 314 -23.91 -13.25 -4.82
N ARG A 315 -22.85 -12.50 -5.06
CA ARG A 315 -21.82 -12.79 -6.06
C ARG A 315 -21.11 -14.10 -5.77
N ALA A 316 -20.76 -14.35 -4.48
CA ALA A 316 -20.14 -15.60 -4.08
C ALA A 316 -21.00 -16.83 -4.40
N ARG A 317 -22.33 -16.74 -4.27
CA ARG A 317 -23.26 -17.83 -4.69
C ARG A 317 -23.18 -18.07 -6.19
N ILE A 318 -23.27 -17.01 -7.01
CA ILE A 318 -23.16 -17.12 -8.47
C ILE A 318 -21.84 -17.78 -8.89
N LEU A 319 -20.72 -17.39 -8.26
CA LEU A 319 -19.40 -17.95 -8.57
C LEU A 319 -19.26 -19.41 -8.11
N ARG A 320 -19.91 -19.83 -7.01
CA ARG A 320 -19.98 -21.25 -6.61
C ARG A 320 -20.81 -22.07 -7.59
N ASP A 321 -21.97 -21.55 -7.98
CA ASP A 321 -22.91 -22.28 -8.87
C ASP A 321 -22.34 -22.45 -10.29
N CYS A 322 -21.42 -21.60 -10.72
CA CYS A 322 -20.78 -21.77 -12.03
C CYS A 322 -19.81 -22.96 -12.10
N GLY A 323 -19.37 -23.49 -10.96
CA GLY A 323 -18.54 -24.70 -10.85
C GLY A 323 -17.13 -24.57 -11.46
N LEU A 324 -16.62 -23.36 -11.63
CA LEU A 324 -15.32 -23.09 -12.24
C LEU A 324 -14.17 -22.97 -11.25
N PHE A 325 -14.45 -22.72 -9.98
CA PHE A 325 -13.46 -22.44 -8.95
C PHE A 325 -13.45 -23.54 -7.89
N ASP A 326 -12.27 -23.91 -7.41
CA ASP A 326 -12.13 -24.91 -6.36
C ASP A 326 -12.65 -24.38 -5.01
N VAL A 327 -12.45 -23.07 -4.76
CA VAL A 327 -12.93 -22.35 -3.57
C VAL A 327 -13.48 -20.99 -3.98
N VAL A 328 -14.49 -20.50 -3.25
CA VAL A 328 -15.03 -19.13 -3.40
C VAL A 328 -15.10 -18.49 -2.02
N GLN A 329 -14.40 -17.38 -1.87
CA GLN A 329 -14.42 -16.48 -0.72
C GLN A 329 -15.09 -15.15 -1.09
N MET A 330 -15.39 -14.32 -0.09
CA MET A 330 -16.00 -13.01 -0.30
C MET A 330 -15.44 -11.97 0.66
N LEU A 331 -15.45 -10.70 0.24
CA LEU A 331 -14.99 -9.58 1.05
C LEU A 331 -16.02 -9.18 2.13
N SER A 332 -17.31 -9.18 1.80
CA SER A 332 -18.40 -8.90 2.75
C SER A 332 -19.61 -9.77 2.42
N GLU A 333 -20.31 -10.30 3.43
CA GLU A 333 -21.55 -11.07 3.20
C GLU A 333 -22.67 -10.15 2.67
N GLU A 334 -22.83 -8.98 3.30
CA GLU A 334 -23.91 -8.03 3.02
C GLU A 334 -23.53 -6.97 1.97
N GLY A 335 -22.32 -7.02 1.41
CA GLY A 335 -21.83 -6.00 0.47
C GLY A 335 -21.44 -4.68 1.14
N ASP A 336 -21.13 -4.69 2.45
CA ASP A 336 -20.65 -3.50 3.15
C ASP A 336 -19.22 -3.14 2.69
N MET A 337 -19.07 -1.92 2.15
CA MET A 337 -17.81 -1.42 1.62
C MET A 337 -16.72 -1.26 2.68
N ARG A 338 -17.08 -0.97 3.94
CA ARG A 338 -16.12 -0.80 5.03
C ARG A 338 -15.57 -2.15 5.45
N GLU A 339 -16.48 -3.15 5.62
CA GLU A 339 -16.08 -4.52 5.88
C GLU A 339 -15.20 -5.05 4.75
N ALA A 340 -15.60 -4.85 3.49
CA ALA A 340 -14.84 -5.29 2.32
C ALA A 340 -13.44 -4.68 2.28
N ALA A 341 -13.30 -3.39 2.54
CA ALA A 341 -12.00 -2.71 2.58
C ALA A 341 -11.14 -3.22 3.75
N ALA A 342 -11.71 -3.35 4.96
CA ALA A 342 -11.01 -3.82 6.15
C ALA A 342 -10.46 -5.25 5.99
N ARG A 343 -11.18 -6.11 5.27
CA ARG A 343 -10.81 -7.51 5.04
C ARG A 343 -9.91 -7.74 3.84
N LEU A 344 -9.80 -6.77 2.92
CA LEU A 344 -9.12 -6.99 1.63
C LEU A 344 -7.71 -7.55 1.79
N PHE A 345 -6.83 -6.85 2.50
CA PHE A 345 -5.44 -7.29 2.63
C PHE A 345 -5.30 -8.52 3.53
N SER A 346 -6.05 -8.61 4.64
CA SER A 346 -6.01 -9.78 5.50
C SER A 346 -6.39 -11.04 4.71
N LEU A 347 -7.48 -10.98 3.96
CA LEU A 347 -7.90 -12.12 3.14
C LEU A 347 -6.89 -12.44 2.02
N LEU A 348 -6.29 -11.43 1.38
CA LEU A 348 -5.25 -11.66 0.37
C LEU A 348 -4.00 -12.29 0.97
N HIS A 349 -3.61 -11.99 2.21
CA HIS A 349 -2.54 -12.68 2.92
C HIS A 349 -2.89 -14.16 3.14
N ASP A 350 -4.07 -14.45 3.68
CA ASP A 350 -4.53 -15.82 3.90
C ASP A 350 -4.55 -16.63 2.58
N LEU A 351 -4.99 -16.01 1.49
CA LEU A 351 -5.05 -16.65 0.17
C LEU A 351 -3.67 -16.88 -0.46
N ASP A 352 -2.72 -15.97 -0.20
CA ASP A 352 -1.34 -16.10 -0.70
C ASP A 352 -0.61 -17.27 -0.03
N GLU A 353 -0.92 -17.55 1.24
CA GLU A 353 -0.37 -18.66 2.00
C GLU A 353 -1.07 -20.00 1.73
N ALA A 354 -2.30 -19.99 1.23
CA ALA A 354 -3.10 -21.19 1.04
C ALA A 354 -2.64 -22.12 -0.10
N GLY A 355 -1.65 -21.70 -0.91
CA GLY A 355 -1.05 -22.54 -1.94
C GLY A 355 -1.88 -22.71 -3.22
N PHE A 356 -2.79 -21.79 -3.52
CA PHE A 356 -3.51 -21.75 -4.79
C PHE A 356 -2.57 -21.40 -5.95
N ALA A 357 -2.85 -21.94 -7.14
CA ALA A 357 -2.14 -21.56 -8.37
C ALA A 357 -2.55 -20.19 -8.89
N ALA A 358 -3.77 -19.72 -8.54
CA ALA A 358 -4.28 -18.41 -8.92
C ALA A 358 -5.41 -17.92 -8.02
N ILE A 359 -5.49 -16.59 -7.86
CA ILE A 359 -6.59 -15.83 -7.26
C ILE A 359 -7.33 -15.10 -8.37
N TYR A 360 -8.64 -15.29 -8.46
CA TYR A 360 -9.52 -14.58 -9.39
C TYR A 360 -10.40 -13.63 -8.58
N ALA A 361 -10.12 -12.32 -8.63
CA ALA A 361 -10.82 -11.32 -7.83
C ALA A 361 -11.83 -10.53 -8.66
N GLU A 362 -13.04 -10.39 -8.13
CA GLU A 362 -14.10 -9.56 -8.70
C GLU A 362 -13.93 -8.10 -8.28
N ARG A 363 -14.22 -7.16 -9.21
CA ARG A 363 -14.25 -5.74 -8.87
C ARG A 363 -15.40 -5.42 -7.92
N ALA A 364 -15.14 -4.54 -6.97
CA ALA A 364 -16.15 -3.90 -6.16
C ALA A 364 -16.88 -2.80 -6.97
N PRO A 365 -18.10 -2.36 -6.56
CA PRO A 365 -18.72 -1.16 -7.11
C PRO A 365 -17.79 0.06 -7.04
N ASP A 366 -17.70 0.84 -8.12
CA ASP A 366 -16.73 1.95 -8.25
C ASP A 366 -17.23 3.24 -7.59
N ALA A 367 -17.51 3.18 -6.29
CA ALA A 367 -17.93 4.32 -5.47
C ALA A 367 -17.34 4.22 -4.06
N GLY A 368 -17.11 5.34 -3.42
CA GLY A 368 -16.57 5.39 -2.06
C GLY A 368 -15.28 4.60 -1.89
N LEU A 369 -15.26 3.67 -0.93
CA LEU A 369 -14.12 2.76 -0.68
C LEU A 369 -13.90 1.73 -1.81
N GLY A 370 -14.91 1.46 -2.63
CA GLY A 370 -14.80 0.54 -3.77
C GLY A 370 -13.74 0.98 -4.77
N ARG A 371 -13.55 2.29 -4.97
CA ARG A 371 -12.43 2.81 -5.79
C ARG A 371 -11.07 2.42 -5.24
N ALA A 372 -10.91 2.45 -3.90
CA ALA A 372 -9.67 2.03 -3.26
C ALA A 372 -9.45 0.51 -3.40
N ILE A 373 -10.48 -0.30 -3.18
CA ILE A 373 -10.43 -1.76 -3.37
C ILE A 373 -10.02 -2.07 -4.81
N ASN A 374 -10.68 -1.47 -5.80
CA ASN A 374 -10.41 -1.68 -7.22
C ASN A 374 -8.99 -1.25 -7.62
N ASP A 375 -8.50 -0.11 -7.12
CA ASP A 375 -7.11 0.32 -7.35
C ASP A 375 -6.10 -0.69 -6.80
N ARG A 376 -6.32 -1.26 -5.60
CA ARG A 376 -5.44 -2.27 -5.00
C ARG A 376 -5.45 -3.56 -5.78
N LEU A 377 -6.62 -4.08 -6.13
CA LEU A 377 -6.77 -5.30 -6.93
C LEU A 377 -6.17 -5.14 -8.33
N TYR A 378 -6.39 -3.97 -8.97
CA TYR A 378 -5.81 -3.67 -10.27
C TYR A 378 -4.28 -3.69 -10.23
N ARG A 379 -3.65 -2.99 -9.26
CA ARG A 379 -2.19 -2.99 -9.12
C ARG A 379 -1.62 -4.35 -8.75
N ALA A 380 -2.34 -5.11 -7.92
CA ALA A 380 -1.98 -6.49 -7.57
C ALA A 380 -1.97 -7.42 -8.79
N SER A 381 -2.90 -7.21 -9.74
CA SER A 381 -2.99 -8.01 -10.97
C SER A 381 -1.89 -7.70 -12.00
N ARG A 382 -1.14 -6.58 -11.84
CA ARG A 382 -0.10 -6.10 -12.77
C ARG A 382 1.32 -6.54 -12.41
N LYS A 383 1.48 -7.48 -11.49
CA LYS A 383 2.81 -7.99 -11.15
C LYS A 383 3.51 -8.53 -12.39
N GLU A 384 4.58 -7.86 -12.84
CA GLU A 384 5.45 -8.40 -13.86
C GLU A 384 6.09 -9.69 -13.32
N ARG A 385 5.88 -10.80 -14.00
CA ARG A 385 6.58 -12.05 -13.70
C ARG A 385 8.06 -11.83 -14.03
N VAL A 386 8.86 -11.53 -13.03
CA VAL A 386 10.31 -11.68 -13.13
C VAL A 386 10.53 -13.18 -13.33
N GLN A 387 10.83 -13.57 -14.56
CA GLN A 387 11.28 -14.94 -14.84
C GLN A 387 12.63 -15.10 -14.17
N GLY A 388 12.68 -16.00 -13.14
CA GLY A 388 13.91 -16.53 -12.58
C GLY A 388 14.56 -17.50 -13.57
#